data_87cb4657eabba6e15be13d0a3195c5b7
#
_entry.id   87cb4657eabba6e15be13d0a3195c5b7
#
_cell.length_a   1.000
_cell.length_b   1.000
_cell.length_c   1.000
_cell.angle_alpha   90.00
_cell.angle_beta   90.00
_cell.angle_gamma   90.00
#
_symmetry.space_group_name_H-M   'P 1'
#
loop_
_entity.id
_entity.type
_entity.pdbx_description
1 polymer ?
#
loop_
_entity_poly.entity_id
_entity_poly.type
_entity_poly.pdbx_seq_one_letter_code
_entity_poly.pdbx_strand_id
1 'polypeptide(L)'
;MARAMKIAIVDDEQDMRQSISQWLSLSGFDTETYASAEDALKAIGPDWPGVVVSDIKMPGMDGMAFLKRILGLDSGLPVILITGHGDVPMAVEAMRIGAWDFLEKPFNPDKMTDLAKRATQARRMTLDNRALRRELSDGSGMMKKLIGASPVMDRLREDILDLGQADGHVLIDGE
;
A
#
# COMPACT_ATOMS: atom_id res chain seq x y z
N MET A 1 -7.96 15.32 -0.95
CA MET A 1 -8.93 14.20 -0.91
C MET A 1 -8.19 12.89 -0.68
N ALA A 2 -8.61 12.12 0.28
CA ALA A 2 -8.08 10.77 0.48
C ALA A 2 -8.47 9.90 -0.73
N ARG A 3 -7.50 9.24 -1.35
CA ARG A 3 -7.78 8.25 -2.40
C ARG A 3 -8.60 7.10 -1.81
N ALA A 4 -9.65 6.70 -2.50
CA ALA A 4 -10.38 5.49 -2.14
C ALA A 4 -9.42 4.29 -2.21
N MET A 5 -9.42 3.46 -1.17
CA MET A 5 -8.61 2.24 -1.14
C MET A 5 -9.33 1.14 -1.90
N LYS A 6 -8.60 0.46 -2.75
CA LYS A 6 -9.10 -0.65 -3.57
C LYS A 6 -8.58 -1.99 -3.05
N ILE A 7 -9.29 -3.05 -3.36
CA ILE A 7 -8.80 -4.41 -3.12
C ILE A 7 -8.74 -5.14 -4.45
N ALA A 8 -7.54 -5.51 -4.86
CA ALA A 8 -7.31 -6.34 -6.03
C ALA A 8 -7.42 -7.81 -5.64
N ILE A 9 -8.35 -8.52 -6.22
CA ILE A 9 -8.59 -9.94 -5.98
C ILE A 9 -8.07 -10.72 -7.17
N VAL A 10 -7.10 -11.58 -6.94
CA VAL A 10 -6.42 -12.37 -7.97
C VAL A 10 -6.62 -13.85 -7.70
N ASP A 11 -7.39 -14.50 -8.53
CA ASP A 11 -7.70 -15.93 -8.44
C ASP A 11 -8.11 -16.42 -9.84
N ASP A 12 -7.62 -17.57 -10.26
CA ASP A 12 -7.98 -18.16 -11.55
C ASP A 12 -9.38 -18.79 -11.53
N GLU A 13 -9.88 -19.17 -10.36
CA GLU A 13 -11.25 -19.66 -10.18
C GLU A 13 -12.26 -18.50 -10.15
N GLN A 14 -13.10 -18.42 -11.17
CA GLN A 14 -14.07 -17.33 -11.30
C GLN A 14 -15.05 -17.27 -10.13
N ASP A 15 -15.56 -18.41 -9.68
CA ASP A 15 -16.54 -18.48 -8.58
C ASP A 15 -15.94 -17.98 -7.26
N MET A 16 -14.72 -18.39 -6.95
CA MET A 16 -14.01 -17.90 -5.75
C MET A 16 -13.75 -16.39 -5.84
N ARG A 17 -13.26 -15.93 -6.97
CA ARG A 17 -12.97 -14.53 -7.22
C ARG A 17 -14.22 -13.65 -7.05
N GLN A 18 -15.35 -14.08 -7.60
CA GLN A 18 -16.62 -13.36 -7.48
C GLN A 18 -17.15 -13.39 -6.04
N SER A 19 -17.06 -14.52 -5.35
CA SER A 19 -17.49 -14.63 -3.94
C SER A 19 -16.72 -13.69 -3.04
N ILE A 20 -15.39 -13.66 -3.15
CA ILE A 20 -14.54 -12.75 -2.37
C ILE A 20 -14.88 -11.29 -2.69
N SER A 21 -15.02 -10.96 -3.96
CA SER A 21 -15.40 -9.62 -4.39
C SER A 21 -16.74 -9.19 -3.80
N GLN A 22 -17.72 -10.06 -3.82
CA GLN A 22 -19.04 -9.79 -3.27
C GLN A 22 -19.00 -9.55 -1.76
N TRP A 23 -18.30 -10.41 -1.01
CA TRP A 23 -18.18 -10.27 0.45
C TRP A 23 -17.51 -8.94 0.83
N LEU A 24 -16.44 -8.59 0.14
CA LEU A 24 -15.72 -7.35 0.42
C LEU A 24 -16.51 -6.12 -0.02
N SER A 25 -17.21 -6.18 -1.15
CA SER A 25 -18.09 -5.09 -1.62
C SER A 25 -19.25 -4.83 -0.67
N LEU A 26 -19.86 -5.88 -0.12
CA LEU A 26 -20.91 -5.77 0.90
C LEU A 26 -20.37 -5.15 2.21
N SER A 27 -19.09 -5.29 2.46
CA SER A 27 -18.41 -4.67 3.62
C SER A 27 -17.92 -3.24 3.34
N GLY A 28 -18.24 -2.67 2.17
CA GLY A 28 -17.95 -1.30 1.80
C GLY A 28 -16.61 -1.07 1.09
N PHE A 29 -15.94 -2.12 0.65
CA PHE A 29 -14.69 -2.00 -0.11
C PHE A 29 -14.94 -1.86 -1.62
N ASP A 30 -14.08 -1.07 -2.27
CA ASP A 30 -14.01 -1.03 -3.74
C ASP A 30 -13.10 -2.17 -4.21
N THR A 31 -13.64 -3.08 -5.03
CA THR A 31 -12.93 -4.29 -5.46
C THR A 31 -12.65 -4.30 -6.96
N GLU A 32 -11.48 -4.79 -7.33
CA GLU A 32 -11.09 -5.09 -8.70
C GLU A 32 -10.68 -6.56 -8.78
N THR A 33 -11.10 -7.26 -9.82
CA THR A 33 -10.86 -8.70 -9.97
C THR A 33 -9.97 -9.00 -11.17
N TYR A 34 -9.06 -9.94 -10.99
CA TYR A 34 -8.11 -10.38 -12.02
C TYR A 34 -8.04 -11.90 -12.04
N ALA A 35 -8.07 -12.48 -13.23
CA ALA A 35 -8.01 -13.92 -13.44
C ALA A 35 -6.57 -14.46 -13.36
N SER A 36 -5.56 -13.60 -13.43
CA SER A 36 -4.15 -13.96 -13.36
C SER A 36 -3.32 -12.88 -12.68
N ALA A 37 -2.16 -13.28 -12.18
CA ALA A 37 -1.17 -12.36 -11.61
C ALA A 37 -0.63 -11.40 -12.68
N GLU A 38 -0.43 -11.88 -13.90
CA GLU A 38 0.05 -11.09 -15.02
C GLU A 38 -0.91 -9.93 -15.35
N ASP A 39 -2.22 -10.18 -15.33
CA ASP A 39 -3.22 -9.14 -15.56
C ASP A 39 -3.24 -8.12 -14.41
N ALA A 40 -3.14 -8.58 -13.19
CA ALA A 40 -3.07 -7.70 -12.03
C ALA A 40 -1.83 -6.78 -12.08
N LEU A 41 -0.68 -7.29 -12.49
CA LEU A 41 0.56 -6.51 -12.63
C LEU A 41 0.48 -5.40 -13.68
N LYS A 42 -0.40 -5.49 -14.66
CA LYS A 42 -0.64 -4.42 -15.63
C LYS A 42 -1.34 -3.21 -15.01
N ALA A 43 -2.14 -3.44 -13.97
CA ALA A 43 -2.93 -2.42 -13.29
C ALA A 43 -2.26 -1.89 -12.01
N ILE A 44 -1.43 -2.69 -11.37
CA ILE A 44 -0.80 -2.37 -10.08
C ILE A 44 0.63 -1.89 -10.32
N GLY A 45 0.91 -0.67 -9.87
CA GLY A 45 2.24 -0.08 -9.91
C GLY A 45 2.67 0.46 -8.54
N PRO A 46 3.83 1.16 -8.48
CA PRO A 46 4.25 1.84 -7.26
C PRO A 46 3.18 2.84 -6.79
N ASP A 47 3.02 2.95 -5.47
CA ASP A 47 1.99 3.81 -4.84
C ASP A 47 0.54 3.47 -5.21
N TRP A 48 0.28 2.28 -5.72
CA TRP A 48 -1.09 1.84 -6.00
C TRP A 48 -1.95 1.89 -4.72
N PRO A 49 -3.13 2.54 -4.75
CA PRO A 49 -3.91 2.81 -3.55
C PRO A 49 -4.78 1.61 -3.16
N GLY A 50 -4.19 0.57 -2.62
CA GLY A 50 -4.97 -0.60 -2.26
C GLY A 50 -4.18 -1.73 -1.62
N VAL A 51 -4.84 -2.86 -1.56
CA VAL A 51 -4.36 -4.12 -0.99
C VAL A 51 -4.59 -5.23 -2.01
N VAL A 52 -3.69 -6.20 -2.06
CA VAL A 52 -3.81 -7.37 -2.93
C VAL A 52 -4.25 -8.57 -2.12
N VAL A 53 -5.24 -9.29 -2.61
CA VAL A 53 -5.67 -10.60 -2.12
C VAL A 53 -5.46 -11.60 -3.25
N SER A 54 -4.59 -12.58 -3.07
CA SER A 54 -4.22 -13.52 -4.13
C SER A 54 -4.23 -14.96 -3.66
N ASP A 55 -4.73 -15.85 -4.52
CA ASP A 55 -4.49 -17.27 -4.35
C ASP A 55 -3.00 -17.59 -4.56
N ILE A 56 -2.49 -18.61 -3.90
CA ILE A 56 -1.11 -19.10 -4.10
C ILE A 56 -1.02 -19.95 -5.36
N LYS A 57 -1.96 -20.88 -5.55
CA LYS A 57 -1.95 -21.80 -6.68
C LYS A 57 -2.71 -21.26 -7.86
N MET A 58 -1.97 -20.75 -8.83
CA MET A 58 -2.52 -20.24 -10.08
C MET A 58 -1.67 -20.73 -11.27
N PRO A 59 -2.29 -20.97 -12.45
CA PRO A 59 -1.53 -21.26 -13.67
C PRO A 59 -0.65 -20.06 -14.06
N GLY A 60 0.49 -20.34 -14.67
CA GLY A 60 1.45 -19.28 -15.02
C GLY A 60 2.20 -18.78 -13.80
N MET A 61 2.11 -17.49 -13.50
CA MET A 61 2.70 -16.92 -12.31
C MET A 61 1.87 -17.29 -11.07
N ASP A 62 2.46 -18.05 -10.15
CA ASP A 62 1.81 -18.40 -8.88
C ASP A 62 1.81 -17.22 -7.89
N GLY A 63 1.10 -17.40 -6.77
CA GLY A 63 0.99 -16.35 -5.75
C GLY A 63 2.32 -16.00 -5.07
N MET A 64 3.26 -16.92 -4.98
CA MET A 64 4.59 -16.67 -4.41
C MET A 64 5.44 -15.80 -5.33
N ALA A 65 5.47 -16.09 -6.61
CA ALA A 65 6.15 -15.28 -7.61
C ALA A 65 5.50 -13.89 -7.73
N PHE A 66 4.18 -13.84 -7.69
CA PHE A 66 3.41 -12.59 -7.69
C PHE A 66 3.74 -11.72 -6.48
N LEU A 67 3.78 -12.30 -5.27
CA LEU A 67 4.20 -11.60 -4.06
C LEU A 67 5.57 -10.95 -4.22
N LYS A 68 6.56 -11.69 -4.71
CA LYS A 68 7.91 -11.16 -4.94
C LYS A 68 7.91 -10.00 -5.94
N ARG A 69 7.13 -10.10 -7.00
CA ARG A 69 6.99 -9.03 -8.02
C ARG A 69 6.34 -7.78 -7.42
N ILE A 70 5.27 -7.94 -6.66
CA ILE A 70 4.60 -6.81 -5.98
C ILE A 70 5.55 -6.12 -5.00
N LEU A 71 6.25 -6.87 -4.17
CA LEU A 71 7.20 -6.30 -3.20
C LEU A 71 8.40 -5.62 -3.87
N GLY A 72 8.79 -6.08 -5.07
CA GLY A 72 9.79 -5.43 -5.91
C GLY A 72 9.32 -4.11 -6.51
N LEU A 73 8.02 -3.98 -6.79
CA LEU A 73 7.41 -2.73 -7.26
C LEU A 73 7.19 -1.72 -6.11
N ASP A 74 6.69 -2.22 -5.00
CA ASP A 74 6.38 -1.42 -3.81
C ASP A 74 6.37 -2.32 -2.57
N SER A 75 7.41 -2.23 -1.76
CA SER A 75 7.55 -3.03 -0.53
C SER A 75 6.49 -2.71 0.54
N GLY A 76 5.82 -1.58 0.44
CA GLY A 76 4.74 -1.17 1.34
C GLY A 76 3.34 -1.56 0.88
N LEU A 77 3.20 -2.31 -0.22
CA LEU A 77 1.91 -2.79 -0.71
C LEU A 77 1.53 -4.09 0.00
N PRO A 78 0.45 -4.10 0.83
CA PRO A 78 0.04 -5.30 1.53
C PRO A 78 -0.49 -6.37 0.57
N VAL A 79 0.00 -7.61 0.74
CA VAL A 79 -0.45 -8.79 0.00
C VAL A 79 -0.97 -9.82 1.01
N ILE A 80 -2.23 -10.18 0.89
CA ILE A 80 -2.87 -11.25 1.65
C ILE A 80 -2.96 -12.46 0.73
N LEU A 81 -2.41 -13.59 1.16
CA LEU A 81 -2.43 -14.82 0.38
C LEU A 81 -3.53 -15.75 0.87
N ILE A 82 -4.17 -16.42 -0.06
CA ILE A 82 -5.14 -17.46 0.21
C ILE A 82 -4.47 -18.80 -0.09
N THR A 83 -4.46 -19.70 0.89
CA THR A 83 -3.81 -21.00 0.78
C THR A 83 -4.84 -22.13 0.79
N GLY A 84 -4.56 -23.18 0.03
CA GLY A 84 -5.33 -24.42 0.12
C GLY A 84 -4.96 -25.23 1.37
N HIS A 85 -5.80 -26.22 1.68
CA HIS A 85 -5.54 -27.14 2.78
C HIS A 85 -4.21 -27.90 2.56
N GLY A 86 -3.32 -27.86 3.54
CA GLY A 86 -2.00 -28.50 3.45
C GLY A 86 -0.87 -27.63 2.90
N ASP A 87 -1.14 -26.38 2.52
CA ASP A 87 -0.13 -25.46 1.99
C ASP A 87 0.49 -24.52 3.06
N VAL A 88 0.38 -24.89 4.33
CA VAL A 88 0.92 -24.10 5.46
C VAL A 88 2.42 -23.79 5.33
N PRO A 89 3.31 -24.71 4.87
CA PRO A 89 4.71 -24.35 4.65
C PRO A 89 4.93 -23.25 3.64
N MET A 90 4.12 -23.18 2.58
CA MET A 90 4.16 -22.10 1.60
C MET A 90 3.71 -20.77 2.20
N ALA A 91 2.67 -20.80 3.05
CA ALA A 91 2.20 -19.63 3.78
C ALA A 91 3.26 -19.07 4.72
N VAL A 92 3.97 -19.93 5.45
CA VAL A 92 5.09 -19.53 6.33
C VAL A 92 6.22 -18.88 5.51
N GLU A 93 6.57 -19.46 4.38
CA GLU A 93 7.58 -18.87 3.49
C GLU A 93 7.13 -17.51 2.93
N ALA A 94 5.87 -17.38 2.57
CA ALA A 94 5.30 -16.11 2.14
C ALA A 94 5.41 -15.01 3.21
N MET A 95 5.16 -15.35 4.46
CA MET A 95 5.34 -14.42 5.59
C MET A 95 6.80 -14.00 5.76
N ARG A 96 7.75 -14.90 5.55
CA ARG A 96 9.19 -14.59 5.57
C ARG A 96 9.59 -13.65 4.44
N ILE A 97 9.01 -13.79 3.27
CA ILE A 97 9.26 -12.94 2.11
C ILE A 97 8.70 -11.54 2.33
N GLY A 98 7.58 -11.40 3.04
CA GLY A 98 6.97 -10.12 3.36
C GLY A 98 5.49 -10.00 3.05
N ALA A 99 4.77 -11.12 2.92
CA ALA A 99 3.32 -11.10 2.84
C ALA A 99 2.72 -10.42 4.09
N TRP A 100 1.61 -9.72 3.91
CA TRP A 100 0.90 -9.10 5.03
C TRP A 100 0.31 -10.14 5.97
N ASP A 101 -0.40 -11.11 5.41
CA ASP A 101 -0.99 -12.22 6.13
C ASP A 101 -1.43 -13.30 5.13
N PHE A 102 -1.95 -14.41 5.65
CA PHE A 102 -2.54 -15.47 4.84
C PHE A 102 -3.84 -15.99 5.47
N LEU A 103 -4.69 -16.58 4.62
CA LEU A 103 -5.91 -17.29 5.03
C LEU A 103 -5.91 -18.67 4.41
N GLU A 104 -6.21 -19.69 5.21
CA GLU A 104 -6.39 -21.06 4.74
C GLU A 104 -7.84 -21.32 4.34
N LYS A 105 -8.05 -21.95 3.19
CA LYS A 105 -9.37 -22.41 2.73
C LYS A 105 -9.78 -23.67 3.50
N PRO A 106 -11.07 -23.81 3.93
CA PRO A 106 -12.12 -22.81 3.89
C PRO A 106 -11.93 -21.74 4.99
N PHE A 107 -12.20 -20.49 4.67
CA PHE A 107 -12.09 -19.38 5.62
C PHE A 107 -13.42 -18.70 5.89
N ASN A 108 -13.53 -18.06 7.04
CA ASN A 108 -14.68 -17.24 7.40
C ASN A 108 -14.58 -15.89 6.68
N PRO A 109 -15.65 -15.44 5.96
CA PRO A 109 -15.68 -14.12 5.31
C PRO A 109 -15.38 -12.94 6.24
N ASP A 110 -15.82 -13.01 7.51
CA ASP A 110 -15.54 -11.99 8.52
C ASP A 110 -14.03 -11.84 8.80
N LYS A 111 -13.31 -12.94 8.77
CA LYS A 111 -11.86 -12.96 8.94
C LYS A 111 -11.15 -12.27 7.76
N MET A 112 -11.59 -12.53 6.54
CA MET A 112 -11.11 -11.84 5.33
C MET A 112 -11.39 -10.34 5.41
N THR A 113 -12.59 -9.95 5.79
CA THR A 113 -12.99 -8.55 5.93
C THR A 113 -12.14 -7.83 6.98
N ASP A 114 -11.88 -8.45 8.12
CA ASP A 114 -11.05 -7.88 9.17
C ASP A 114 -9.59 -7.69 8.71
N LEU A 115 -9.03 -8.68 8.04
CA LEU A 115 -7.68 -8.57 7.45
C LEU A 115 -7.61 -7.46 6.41
N ALA A 116 -8.57 -7.39 5.51
CA ALA A 116 -8.65 -6.36 4.50
C ALA A 116 -8.75 -4.95 5.12
N LYS A 117 -9.55 -4.79 6.16
CA LYS A 117 -9.70 -3.53 6.90
C LYS A 117 -8.38 -3.07 7.51
N ARG A 118 -7.68 -3.95 8.20
CA ARG A 118 -6.39 -3.64 8.82
C ARG A 118 -5.31 -3.33 7.78
N ALA A 119 -5.27 -4.11 6.71
CA ALA A 119 -4.30 -3.92 5.62
C ALA A 119 -4.55 -2.61 4.86
N THR A 120 -5.79 -2.25 4.57
CA THR A 120 -6.13 -0.98 3.91
C THR A 120 -5.82 0.24 4.79
N GLN A 121 -6.02 0.14 6.09
CA GLN A 121 -5.62 1.20 7.03
C GLN A 121 -4.10 1.39 7.05
N ALA A 122 -3.34 0.31 7.11
CA ALA A 122 -1.87 0.36 7.07
C ALA A 122 -1.38 0.94 5.74
N ARG A 123 -1.98 0.56 4.63
CA ARG A 123 -1.63 1.10 3.31
C ARG A 123 -1.90 2.60 3.21
N ARG A 124 -3.04 3.05 3.71
CA ARG A 124 -3.37 4.48 3.75
C ARG A 124 -2.33 5.27 4.52
N MET A 125 -1.95 4.81 5.69
CA MET A 125 -0.90 5.44 6.50
C MET A 125 0.45 5.50 5.77
N THR A 126 0.82 4.45 5.06
CA THR A 126 2.05 4.41 4.25
C THR A 126 2.02 5.46 3.14
N LEU A 127 0.92 5.56 2.40
CA LEU A 127 0.78 6.51 1.30
C LEU A 127 0.71 7.96 1.81
N ASP A 128 -0.01 8.21 2.89
CA ASP A 128 -0.08 9.54 3.52
C ASP A 128 1.30 9.99 4.02
N ASN A 129 2.05 9.09 4.64
CA ASN A 129 3.41 9.36 5.08
C ASN A 129 4.35 9.71 3.91
N ARG A 130 4.26 8.96 2.81
CA ARG A 130 5.03 9.26 1.59
C ARG A 130 4.66 10.61 1.00
N ALA A 131 3.39 10.96 0.95
CA ALA A 131 2.92 12.25 0.47
C ALA A 131 3.47 13.40 1.32
N LEU A 132 3.39 13.29 2.64
CA LEU A 132 3.94 14.27 3.57
C LEU A 132 5.45 14.44 3.42
N ARG A 133 6.20 13.36 3.26
CA ARG A 133 7.65 13.41 3.04
C ARG A 133 8.01 14.11 1.72
N ARG A 134 7.25 13.85 0.65
CA ARG A 134 7.44 14.55 -0.64
C ARG A 134 7.19 16.04 -0.51
N GLU A 135 6.11 16.45 0.16
CA GLU A 135 5.81 17.86 0.41
C GLU A 135 6.92 18.55 1.20
N LEU A 136 7.51 17.88 2.18
CA LEU A 136 8.63 18.40 2.96
C LEU A 136 9.91 18.51 2.11
N SER A 137 10.18 17.50 1.27
CA SER A 137 11.37 17.48 0.41
C SER A 137 11.31 18.56 -0.68
N ASP A 138 10.13 18.84 -1.21
CA ASP A 138 9.93 19.84 -2.25
C ASP A 138 9.93 21.29 -1.70
N GLY A 139 10.09 21.47 -0.38
CA GLY A 139 10.06 22.79 0.27
C GLY A 139 8.72 23.51 0.20
N SER A 140 7.78 23.02 -0.58
CA SER A 140 6.47 23.64 -0.78
C SER A 140 5.61 23.62 0.50
N GLY A 141 5.72 22.57 1.28
CA GLY A 141 5.02 22.42 2.56
C GLY A 141 5.54 23.40 3.63
N MET A 142 6.83 23.67 3.63
CA MET A 142 7.46 24.62 4.55
C MET A 142 7.10 26.06 4.21
N MET A 143 7.07 26.39 2.92
CA MET A 143 6.67 27.72 2.44
C MET A 143 5.24 28.09 2.78
N LYS A 144 4.31 27.13 2.76
CA LYS A 144 2.90 27.32 3.17
C LYS A 144 2.71 27.54 4.66
N LYS A 145 3.63 27.05 5.50
CA LYS A 145 3.58 27.20 6.96
C LYS A 145 4.19 28.52 7.43
N LEU A 146 4.99 29.17 6.60
CA LEU A 146 5.57 30.47 6.91
C LEU A 146 4.59 31.58 6.51
N ILE A 147 3.94 32.20 7.49
CA ILE A 147 2.99 33.29 7.31
C ILE A 147 3.76 34.62 7.44
N GLY A 148 3.62 35.46 6.44
CA GLY A 148 4.21 36.80 6.45
C GLY A 148 4.60 37.26 5.05
N ALA A 149 4.47 38.54 4.78
CA ALA A 149 4.77 39.16 3.50
C ALA A 149 5.84 40.26 3.63
N SER A 150 6.70 40.20 4.65
CA SER A 150 7.78 41.16 4.83
C SER A 150 9.07 40.69 4.10
N PRO A 151 9.94 41.63 3.65
CA PRO A 151 11.22 41.26 3.06
C PRO A 151 12.12 40.41 3.98
N VAL A 152 11.95 40.53 5.29
CA VAL A 152 12.66 39.74 6.29
C VAL A 152 12.19 38.29 6.25
N MET A 153 10.88 38.04 6.08
CA MET A 153 10.31 36.71 5.96
C MET A 153 10.70 36.03 4.64
N ASP A 154 10.85 36.81 3.57
CA ASP A 154 11.30 36.26 2.30
C ASP A 154 12.75 35.78 2.37
N ARG A 155 13.63 36.54 3.00
CA ARG A 155 15.00 36.10 3.28
C ARG A 155 15.05 34.86 4.17
N LEU A 156 14.24 34.83 5.22
CA LEU A 156 14.16 33.66 6.11
C LEU A 156 13.73 32.41 5.36
N ARG A 157 12.81 32.51 4.39
CA ARG A 157 12.39 31.41 3.54
C ARG A 157 13.53 30.89 2.66
N GLU A 158 14.29 31.80 2.04
CA GLU A 158 15.47 31.49 1.23
C GLU A 158 16.53 30.79 2.07
N ASP A 159 16.86 31.33 3.24
CA ASP A 159 17.85 30.77 4.16
C ASP A 159 17.43 29.35 4.63
N ILE A 160 16.16 29.13 4.91
CA ILE A 160 15.64 27.79 5.32
C ILE A 160 15.75 26.79 4.15
N LEU A 161 15.48 27.20 2.93
CA LEU A 161 15.59 26.33 1.76
C LEU A 161 17.06 25.94 1.49
N ASP A 162 17.98 26.87 1.62
CA ASP A 162 19.41 26.62 1.45
C ASP A 162 19.95 25.70 2.55
N LEU A 163 19.52 25.90 3.79
CA LEU A 163 19.94 25.07 4.93
C LEU A 163 19.30 23.68 4.90
N GLY A 164 18.14 23.53 4.31
CA GLY A 164 17.48 22.22 4.13
C GLY A 164 18.24 21.24 3.25
N GLN A 165 19.23 21.72 2.50
CA GLN A 165 20.14 20.90 1.68
C GLN A 165 21.46 20.55 2.39
N ALA A 166 21.70 21.10 3.57
CA ALA A 166 22.90 20.83 4.35
C ALA A 166 22.64 19.85 5.49
N ASP A 167 23.53 18.90 5.66
CA ASP A 167 23.52 18.01 6.83
C ASP A 167 24.00 18.80 8.07
N GLY A 168 23.09 19.11 8.99
CA GLY A 168 23.42 19.79 10.22
C GLY A 168 22.21 20.25 11.03
N HIS A 169 22.48 20.59 12.28
CA HIS A 169 21.49 21.20 13.16
C HIS A 169 21.50 22.73 12.98
N VAL A 170 20.33 23.30 12.78
CA VAL A 170 20.14 24.74 12.64
C VAL A 170 19.41 25.27 13.88
N LEU A 171 19.99 26.24 14.53
CA LEU A 171 19.36 27.00 15.60
C LEU A 171 18.83 28.31 15.02
N ILE A 172 17.54 28.55 15.15
CA ILE A 172 16.92 29.83 14.82
C ILE A 172 16.67 30.57 16.13
N ASP A 173 17.39 31.65 16.30
CA ASP A 173 17.22 32.57 17.44
C ASP A 173 16.48 33.81 16.93
N GLY A 174 15.46 34.26 17.65
CA GLY A 174 14.64 35.42 17.30
C GLY A 174 14.44 36.33 18.53
N GLU A 175 14.48 37.63 18.27
CA GLU A 175 14.07 38.63 19.26
C GLU A 175 12.55 38.72 19.37
#